data_32fedee8d1cbad50524bdb55930ec068
#
_entry.id   32fedee8d1cbad50524bdb55930ec068
#
_cell.length_a   1.000
_cell.length_b   1.000
_cell.length_c   1.000
_cell.angle_alpha   90.00
_cell.angle_beta   90.00
_cell.angle_gamma   90.00
#
_symmetry.space_group_name_H-M   'P 1'
#
loop_
_entity.id
_entity.type
_entity.pdbx_description
1 polymer ?
#
loop_
_entity_poly.entity_id
_entity_poly.type
_entity_poly.pdbx_seq_one_letter_code
_entity_poly.pdbx_strand_id
1 'polypeptide(L)'
;MVNLEIRLKDILEWVKTNDYDYTLSNNYNPNHIINCPSTTKDAKDNCISFSFSGSSMAGVLFSSYENNSMLSVLTDNPKLDFIKCVTEFYPPEPCDIIQGENVKIGKNCSIGSSGFGVVRDSKDGSWIEFPHYGNIILGNNVWLGDNNTITRGTLGDTIIGNGVKTDCGVHIAHNSIIGDNCMFAAKAMIAGSVIMGENCWVGPCSSIINKAVIGSNVFIGIGSNVIKDVPDNVVVAGNPAKIIKENKGLWNSVK
;
A
#
# COMPACT_ATOMS: atom_id res chain seq x y z
N MET A 1 -13.85 11.32 19.05
CA MET A 1 -12.92 10.19 18.92
C MET A 1 -12.68 9.62 20.31
N VAL A 2 -13.13 8.42 20.58
CA VAL A 2 -12.77 7.70 21.81
C VAL A 2 -11.37 7.13 21.54
N ASN A 3 -10.34 7.76 22.10
CA ASN A 3 -9.00 7.20 22.10
C ASN A 3 -9.03 5.94 22.98
N LEU A 4 -9.32 4.81 22.38
CA LEU A 4 -9.18 3.51 23.04
C LEU A 4 -7.67 3.25 23.19
N GLU A 5 -7.15 3.50 24.40
CA GLU A 5 -5.79 3.07 24.75
C GLU A 5 -5.75 1.55 24.81
N ILE A 6 -5.31 0.92 23.72
CA ILE A 6 -5.15 -0.53 23.67
C ILE A 6 -3.83 -0.88 24.34
N ARG A 7 -3.90 -1.68 25.40
CA ARG A 7 -2.74 -2.09 26.17
C ARG A 7 -2.29 -3.48 25.72
N LEU A 8 -1.01 -3.73 25.87
CA LEU A 8 -0.40 -5.01 25.52
C LEU A 8 -1.09 -6.20 26.21
N LYS A 9 -1.58 -6.02 27.44
CA LYS A 9 -2.37 -7.06 28.15
C LYS A 9 -3.69 -7.40 27.45
N ASP A 10 -4.33 -6.43 26.81
CA ASP A 10 -5.63 -6.64 26.14
C ASP A 10 -5.43 -7.50 24.90
N ILE A 11 -4.34 -7.24 24.16
CA ILE A 11 -3.94 -8.06 23.00
C ILE A 11 -3.52 -9.47 23.47
N LEU A 12 -2.78 -9.57 24.58
CA LEU A 12 -2.40 -10.88 25.14
C LEU A 12 -3.61 -11.70 25.57
N GLU A 13 -4.64 -11.08 26.14
CA GLU A 13 -5.88 -11.75 26.49
C GLU A 13 -6.60 -12.26 25.23
N TRP A 14 -6.65 -11.45 24.17
CA TRP A 14 -7.17 -11.87 22.87
C TRP A 14 -6.39 -13.06 22.29
N VAL A 15 -5.05 -13.03 22.35
CA VAL A 15 -4.16 -14.10 21.89
C VAL A 15 -4.48 -15.41 22.64
N LYS A 16 -4.64 -15.36 23.96
CA LYS A 16 -4.99 -16.52 24.80
C LYS A 16 -6.40 -17.05 24.50
N THR A 17 -7.36 -16.15 24.32
CA THR A 17 -8.77 -16.51 24.05
C THR A 17 -8.91 -17.18 22.68
N ASN A 18 -8.05 -16.84 21.73
CA ASN A 18 -8.04 -17.42 20.38
C ASN A 18 -7.04 -18.59 20.23
N ASP A 19 -6.46 -19.06 21.32
CA ASP A 19 -5.65 -20.28 21.41
C ASP A 19 -4.36 -20.21 20.53
N TYR A 20 -3.75 -19.02 20.46
CA TYR A 20 -2.47 -18.86 19.78
C TYR A 20 -1.28 -19.19 20.71
N ASP A 21 -0.26 -19.80 20.14
CA ASP A 21 1.05 -19.92 20.78
C ASP A 21 1.72 -18.54 20.85
N TYR A 22 2.38 -18.24 21.95
CA TYR A 22 3.05 -16.94 22.13
C TYR A 22 4.27 -17.04 23.04
N THR A 23 5.17 -16.07 22.90
CA THR A 23 6.28 -15.83 23.82
C THR A 23 6.28 -14.37 24.30
N LEU A 24 6.72 -14.16 25.54
CA LEU A 24 6.89 -12.84 26.14
C LEU A 24 8.38 -12.57 26.33
N SER A 25 8.84 -11.40 25.89
CA SER A 25 10.21 -10.97 26.13
C SER A 25 10.42 -10.51 27.59
N ASN A 26 11.68 -10.39 28.02
CA ASN A 26 12.04 -9.83 29.32
C ASN A 26 11.59 -8.36 29.49
N ASN A 27 11.30 -7.68 28.40
CA ASN A 27 10.83 -6.28 28.38
C ASN A 27 9.30 -6.18 28.34
N TYR A 28 8.58 -7.29 28.50
CA TYR A 28 7.12 -7.29 28.51
C TYR A 28 6.57 -6.36 29.60
N ASN A 29 5.75 -5.40 29.19
CA ASN A 29 5.02 -4.50 30.07
C ASN A 29 3.52 -4.57 29.74
N PRO A 30 2.68 -5.13 30.63
CA PRO A 30 1.25 -5.31 30.38
C PRO A 30 0.49 -3.99 30.14
N ASN A 31 1.02 -2.89 30.63
CA ASN A 31 0.42 -1.56 30.47
C ASN A 31 1.02 -0.75 29.32
N HIS A 32 1.96 -1.32 28.57
CA HIS A 32 2.48 -0.66 27.38
C HIS A 32 1.37 -0.44 26.36
N ILE A 33 1.29 0.77 25.80
CA ILE A 33 0.23 1.15 24.86
C ILE A 33 0.68 0.81 23.45
N ILE A 34 -0.17 0.06 22.74
CA ILE A 34 0.00 -0.26 21.32
C ILE A 34 -0.92 0.67 20.53
N ASN A 35 -0.33 1.60 19.77
CA ASN A 35 -1.05 2.71 19.16
C ASN A 35 -1.62 2.40 17.78
N CYS A 36 -0.95 1.56 17.00
CA CYS A 36 -1.32 1.40 15.60
C CYS A 36 -0.84 0.08 14.98
N PRO A 37 -1.58 -0.43 13.99
CA PRO A 37 -1.03 -1.38 13.03
C PRO A 37 0.04 -0.71 12.15
N SER A 38 1.11 -1.43 11.83
CA SER A 38 2.22 -0.89 11.04
C SER A 38 2.84 -1.95 10.12
N THR A 39 3.56 -1.50 9.09
CA THR A 39 4.44 -2.39 8.33
C THR A 39 5.64 -2.80 9.18
N THR A 40 6.28 -3.92 8.87
CA THR A 40 7.50 -4.35 9.59
C THR A 40 8.64 -3.35 9.46
N LYS A 41 8.69 -2.61 8.36
CA LYS A 41 9.73 -1.61 8.08
C LYS A 41 9.59 -0.36 8.95
N ASP A 42 8.36 0.06 9.20
CA ASP A 42 8.05 1.30 9.90
C ASP A 42 7.66 1.08 11.38
N ALA A 43 7.57 -0.19 11.79
CA ALA A 43 7.14 -0.58 13.13
C ALA A 43 8.12 -0.12 14.21
N LYS A 44 7.54 0.32 15.33
CA LYS A 44 8.22 0.66 16.58
C LYS A 44 7.66 -0.21 17.72
N ASP A 45 8.21 -0.09 18.91
CA ASP A 45 7.79 -0.85 20.09
C ASP A 45 6.32 -0.63 20.50
N ASN A 46 5.72 0.48 20.09
CA ASN A 46 4.30 0.80 20.29
C ASN A 46 3.40 0.41 19.10
N CYS A 47 3.86 -0.44 18.21
CA CYS A 47 3.10 -0.91 17.04
C CYS A 47 2.82 -2.42 17.12
N ILE A 48 1.78 -2.84 16.41
CA ILE A 48 1.48 -4.24 16.09
C ILE A 48 1.76 -4.47 14.61
N SER A 49 2.40 -5.59 14.28
CA SER A 49 2.79 -5.93 12.91
C SER A 49 2.76 -7.43 12.66
N PHE A 50 3.05 -7.85 11.42
CA PHE A 50 3.26 -9.24 11.06
C PHE A 50 4.50 -9.38 10.18
N SER A 51 5.17 -10.55 10.26
CA SER A 51 6.36 -10.85 9.47
C SER A 51 6.46 -12.32 9.15
N PHE A 52 6.84 -12.64 7.92
CA PHE A 52 7.18 -14.00 7.52
C PHE A 52 8.64 -14.38 7.85
N SER A 53 9.47 -13.43 8.22
CA SER A 53 10.91 -13.64 8.56
C SER A 53 11.21 -13.52 10.06
N GLY A 54 10.23 -13.14 10.87
CA GLY A 54 10.42 -12.92 12.32
C GLY A 54 11.18 -11.65 12.68
N SER A 55 11.45 -10.76 11.72
CA SER A 55 12.21 -9.52 11.95
C SER A 55 11.31 -8.30 11.94
N SER A 56 11.22 -7.61 13.07
CA SER A 56 10.55 -6.32 13.22
C SER A 56 10.92 -5.67 14.55
N MET A 57 10.70 -4.37 14.67
CA MET A 57 10.79 -3.62 15.93
C MET A 57 9.41 -3.42 16.60
N ALA A 58 8.37 -4.09 16.14
CA ALA A 58 7.03 -4.02 16.71
C ALA A 58 7.00 -4.52 18.16
N GLY A 59 6.18 -3.89 19.00
CA GLY A 59 5.91 -4.39 20.36
C GLY A 59 5.11 -5.69 20.35
N VAL A 60 4.22 -5.86 19.36
CA VAL A 60 3.49 -7.10 19.07
C VAL A 60 3.81 -7.56 17.66
N LEU A 61 4.26 -8.79 17.50
CA LEU A 61 4.58 -9.34 16.19
C LEU A 61 3.94 -10.73 15.99
N PHE A 62 3.13 -10.83 14.93
CA PHE A 62 2.65 -12.09 14.40
C PHE A 62 3.70 -12.67 13.44
N SER A 63 4.20 -13.86 13.72
CA SER A 63 5.29 -14.45 12.94
C SER A 63 5.24 -15.99 13.00
N SER A 64 5.83 -16.64 11.99
CA SER A 64 6.08 -18.09 12.02
C SER A 64 7.35 -18.46 12.80
N TYR A 65 8.08 -17.48 13.31
CA TYR A 65 9.33 -17.68 14.07
C TYR A 65 9.34 -16.84 15.34
N GLU A 66 10.01 -17.34 16.37
CA GLU A 66 10.30 -16.56 17.58
C GLU A 66 11.10 -15.29 17.26
N ASN A 67 10.84 -14.24 18.01
CA ASN A 67 11.47 -12.93 17.84
C ASN A 67 11.57 -12.19 19.18
N ASN A 68 12.17 -11.00 19.17
CA ASN A 68 12.42 -10.20 20.37
C ASN A 68 11.35 -9.15 20.66
N SER A 69 10.18 -9.22 20.02
CA SER A 69 9.05 -8.34 20.33
C SER A 69 8.55 -8.57 21.75
N MET A 70 7.93 -7.56 22.38
CA MET A 70 7.38 -7.71 23.74
C MET A 70 6.37 -8.85 23.83
N LEU A 71 5.54 -8.98 22.80
CA LEU A 71 4.65 -10.11 22.59
C LEU A 71 4.87 -10.69 21.19
N SER A 72 5.39 -11.90 21.12
CA SER A 72 5.53 -12.65 19.88
C SER A 72 4.41 -13.66 19.78
N VAL A 73 3.56 -13.55 18.76
CA VAL A 73 2.48 -14.49 18.47
C VAL A 73 2.93 -15.43 17.37
N LEU A 74 3.04 -16.71 17.70
CA LEU A 74 3.52 -17.74 16.78
C LEU A 74 2.34 -18.31 15.98
N THR A 75 2.45 -18.28 14.65
CA THR A 75 1.39 -18.71 13.77
C THR A 75 1.89 -19.11 12.38
N ASP A 76 1.20 -20.05 11.76
CA ASP A 76 1.46 -20.48 10.38
C ASP A 76 0.99 -19.46 9.33
N ASN A 77 0.08 -18.56 9.71
CA ASN A 77 -0.44 -17.52 8.82
C ASN A 77 -0.37 -16.12 9.45
N PRO A 78 0.83 -15.55 9.63
CA PRO A 78 1.05 -14.30 10.34
C PRO A 78 0.19 -13.14 9.82
N LYS A 79 0.00 -13.06 8.51
CA LYS A 79 -0.82 -12.00 7.89
C LYS A 79 -2.29 -12.13 8.25
N LEU A 80 -2.85 -13.33 8.17
CA LEU A 80 -4.27 -13.56 8.47
C LEU A 80 -4.59 -13.27 9.94
N ASP A 81 -3.76 -13.79 10.83
CA ASP A 81 -4.02 -13.70 12.27
C ASP A 81 -3.75 -12.28 12.79
N PHE A 82 -2.78 -11.57 12.21
CA PHE A 82 -2.64 -10.14 12.39
C PHE A 82 -3.91 -9.38 11.95
N ILE A 83 -4.47 -9.70 10.77
CA ILE A 83 -5.71 -9.05 10.30
C ILE A 83 -6.85 -9.29 11.28
N LYS A 84 -7.05 -10.51 11.77
CA LYS A 84 -8.08 -10.84 12.75
C LYS A 84 -7.93 -9.99 14.02
N CYS A 85 -6.71 -9.89 14.54
CA CYS A 85 -6.41 -9.10 15.72
C CYS A 85 -6.65 -7.59 15.49
N VAL A 86 -6.11 -7.03 14.41
CA VAL A 86 -6.26 -5.58 14.17
C VAL A 86 -7.69 -5.18 13.83
N THR A 87 -8.47 -6.05 13.22
CA THR A 87 -9.89 -5.80 12.96
C THR A 87 -10.68 -5.65 14.26
N GLU A 88 -10.32 -6.39 15.31
CA GLU A 88 -10.95 -6.30 16.62
C GLU A 88 -10.59 -5.01 17.36
N PHE A 89 -9.30 -4.68 17.40
CA PHE A 89 -8.79 -3.59 18.23
C PHE A 89 -8.70 -2.24 17.53
N TYR A 90 -8.55 -2.23 16.21
CA TYR A 90 -8.28 -1.02 15.44
C TYR A 90 -9.27 -0.87 14.27
N PRO A 91 -10.53 -0.49 14.51
CA PRO A 91 -11.45 -0.20 13.40
C PRO A 91 -10.85 0.92 12.52
N PRO A 92 -10.91 0.79 11.18
CA PRO A 92 -10.37 1.81 10.29
C PRO A 92 -11.08 3.16 10.49
N GLU A 93 -10.29 4.21 10.68
CA GLU A 93 -10.77 5.59 10.69
C GLU A 93 -11.07 6.07 9.25
N PRO A 94 -11.88 7.12 9.08
CA PRO A 94 -12.05 7.75 7.78
C PRO A 94 -10.72 8.09 7.12
N CYS A 95 -10.65 7.99 5.80
CA CYS A 95 -9.44 8.31 5.05
C CYS A 95 -9.22 9.82 5.00
N ASP A 96 -8.06 10.28 5.41
CA ASP A 96 -7.64 11.65 5.17
C ASP A 96 -7.07 11.79 3.73
N ILE A 97 -7.46 12.88 3.07
CA ILE A 97 -6.91 13.26 1.77
C ILE A 97 -6.07 14.50 1.99
N ILE A 98 -4.75 14.29 2.13
CA ILE A 98 -3.77 15.35 2.35
C ILE A 98 -3.36 15.90 0.98
N GLN A 99 -3.61 17.19 0.75
CA GLN A 99 -3.37 17.83 -0.55
C GLN A 99 -2.34 18.94 -0.44
N GLY A 100 -1.42 18.97 -1.39
CA GLY A 100 -0.55 20.11 -1.62
C GLY A 100 -1.27 21.29 -2.30
N GLU A 101 -0.50 22.23 -2.81
CA GLU A 101 -1.02 23.41 -3.50
C GLU A 101 -1.48 23.11 -4.93
N ASN A 102 -2.48 23.85 -5.41
CA ASN A 102 -2.98 23.82 -6.79
C ASN A 102 -3.44 22.43 -7.27
N VAL A 103 -4.02 21.61 -6.38
CA VAL A 103 -4.59 20.31 -6.74
C VAL A 103 -5.93 20.53 -7.46
N LYS A 104 -6.12 19.85 -8.58
CA LYS A 104 -7.36 19.85 -9.37
C LYS A 104 -7.91 18.42 -9.44
N ILE A 105 -9.16 18.25 -9.06
CA ILE A 105 -9.83 16.95 -9.09
C ILE A 105 -11.06 17.05 -9.99
N GLY A 106 -11.10 16.19 -11.00
CA GLY A 106 -12.20 16.08 -11.95
C GLY A 106 -13.49 15.54 -11.32
N LYS A 107 -14.53 15.49 -12.12
CA LYS A 107 -15.86 15.02 -11.67
C LYS A 107 -15.87 13.51 -11.43
N ASN A 108 -16.72 13.08 -10.49
CA ASN A 108 -16.98 11.66 -10.20
C ASN A 108 -15.71 10.86 -9.83
N CYS A 109 -14.69 11.51 -9.29
CA CYS A 109 -13.54 10.80 -8.76
C CYS A 109 -13.87 10.15 -7.41
N SER A 110 -13.42 8.89 -7.23
CA SER A 110 -13.44 8.20 -5.94
C SER A 110 -12.04 8.21 -5.36
N ILE A 111 -11.82 8.97 -4.29
CA ILE A 111 -10.50 9.12 -3.67
C ILE A 111 -10.60 8.74 -2.20
N GLY A 112 -9.74 7.81 -1.76
CA GLY A 112 -9.67 7.35 -0.37
C GLY A 112 -10.63 6.20 -0.02
N SER A 113 -11.31 5.60 -1.00
CA SER A 113 -12.01 4.33 -0.78
C SER A 113 -11.03 3.21 -0.44
N SER A 114 -11.49 2.20 0.30
CA SER A 114 -10.70 0.99 0.53
C SER A 114 -10.34 0.30 -0.79
N GLY A 115 -9.14 -0.27 -0.84
CA GLY A 115 -8.71 -1.08 -1.97
C GLY A 115 -9.24 -2.52 -1.87
N PHE A 116 -8.90 -3.36 -2.85
CA PHE A 116 -9.28 -4.77 -2.89
C PHE A 116 -8.18 -5.63 -2.24
N GLY A 117 -7.95 -5.44 -0.93
CA GLY A 117 -7.05 -6.25 -0.13
C GLY A 117 -7.79 -7.35 0.58
N VAL A 118 -7.53 -8.63 0.24
CA VAL A 118 -8.16 -9.78 0.87
C VAL A 118 -7.14 -10.87 1.19
N VAL A 119 -7.44 -11.68 2.20
CA VAL A 119 -6.68 -12.88 2.56
C VAL A 119 -7.66 -14.04 2.69
N ARG A 120 -7.27 -15.20 2.18
CA ARG A 120 -8.09 -16.40 2.30
C ARG A 120 -7.81 -17.09 3.63
N ASP A 121 -8.85 -17.37 4.40
CA ASP A 121 -8.74 -18.27 5.55
C ASP A 121 -8.61 -19.72 5.07
N SER A 122 -7.55 -20.39 5.47
CA SER A 122 -7.30 -21.77 5.09
C SER A 122 -8.20 -22.78 5.82
N LYS A 123 -8.85 -22.35 6.91
CA LYS A 123 -9.69 -23.24 7.74
C LYS A 123 -11.05 -23.51 7.08
N ASP A 124 -11.67 -22.48 6.54
CA ASP A 124 -13.03 -22.56 5.97
C ASP A 124 -13.13 -22.07 4.52
N GLY A 125 -12.03 -21.53 3.99
CA GLY A 125 -11.95 -20.99 2.63
C GLY A 125 -12.57 -19.61 2.44
N SER A 126 -13.04 -18.95 3.51
CA SER A 126 -13.61 -17.61 3.46
C SER A 126 -12.58 -16.55 3.07
N TRP A 127 -13.06 -15.43 2.52
CA TRP A 127 -12.23 -14.26 2.22
C TRP A 127 -12.40 -13.23 3.32
N ILE A 128 -11.29 -12.84 3.95
CA ILE A 128 -11.24 -11.83 5.00
C ILE A 128 -10.63 -10.57 4.41
N GLU A 129 -11.35 -9.45 4.54
CA GLU A 129 -10.88 -8.14 4.09
C GLU A 129 -9.72 -7.66 4.95
N PHE A 130 -8.68 -7.12 4.29
CA PHE A 130 -7.60 -6.42 4.97
C PHE A 130 -8.04 -4.97 5.25
N PRO A 131 -8.16 -4.55 6.50
CA PRO A 131 -8.54 -3.18 6.82
C PRO A 131 -7.52 -2.18 6.25
N HIS A 132 -8.01 -1.05 5.75
CA HIS A 132 -7.17 -0.02 5.17
C HIS A 132 -7.06 1.16 6.16
N TYR A 133 -5.85 1.44 6.63
CA TYR A 133 -5.54 2.47 7.62
C TYR A 133 -4.80 3.67 7.02
N GLY A 134 -4.12 3.48 5.89
CA GLY A 134 -3.35 4.53 5.22
C GLY A 134 -4.24 5.63 4.65
N ASN A 135 -3.65 6.75 4.31
CA ASN A 135 -4.29 7.93 3.75
C ASN A 135 -3.97 8.07 2.25
N ILE A 136 -4.47 9.15 1.66
CA ILE A 136 -4.06 9.62 0.33
C ILE A 136 -3.24 10.87 0.51
N ILE A 137 -2.05 10.90 -0.10
CA ILE A 137 -1.20 12.09 -0.15
C ILE A 137 -1.09 12.54 -1.61
N LEU A 138 -1.57 13.73 -1.91
CA LEU A 138 -1.45 14.38 -3.21
C LEU A 138 -0.45 15.53 -3.10
N GLY A 139 0.60 15.50 -3.89
CA GLY A 139 1.60 16.57 -3.96
C GLY A 139 1.06 17.87 -4.57
N ASN A 140 1.94 18.82 -4.79
CA ASN A 140 1.60 20.11 -5.41
C ASN A 140 1.30 19.96 -6.91
N ASN A 141 0.41 20.81 -7.43
CA ASN A 141 0.11 20.89 -8.86
C ASN A 141 -0.40 19.57 -9.48
N VAL A 142 -1.01 18.71 -8.69
CA VAL A 142 -1.63 17.46 -9.18
C VAL A 142 -2.91 17.80 -9.94
N TRP A 143 -3.13 17.11 -11.06
CA TRP A 143 -4.37 17.22 -11.82
C TRP A 143 -4.93 15.82 -12.10
N LEU A 144 -6.07 15.50 -11.48
CA LEU A 144 -6.83 14.28 -11.71
C LEU A 144 -7.99 14.57 -12.66
N GLY A 145 -8.03 13.87 -13.79
CA GLY A 145 -9.16 13.91 -14.73
C GLY A 145 -10.45 13.32 -14.15
N ASP A 146 -11.50 13.25 -14.95
CA ASP A 146 -12.80 12.76 -14.50
C ASP A 146 -12.80 11.23 -14.27
N ASN A 147 -13.65 10.75 -13.36
CA ASN A 147 -13.90 9.33 -13.10
C ASN A 147 -12.65 8.54 -12.66
N ASN A 148 -11.69 9.18 -12.04
CA ASN A 148 -10.52 8.49 -11.49
C ASN A 148 -10.86 7.79 -10.18
N THR A 149 -10.15 6.69 -9.90
CA THR A 149 -10.24 5.98 -8.62
C THR A 149 -8.84 5.89 -8.02
N ILE A 150 -8.65 6.46 -6.82
CA ILE A 150 -7.41 6.35 -6.05
C ILE A 150 -7.77 5.75 -4.70
N THR A 151 -7.30 4.51 -4.45
CA THR A 151 -7.64 3.83 -3.21
C THR A 151 -6.57 4.05 -2.15
N ARG A 152 -7.02 4.17 -0.89
CA ARG A 152 -6.14 4.34 0.27
C ARG A 152 -5.27 3.09 0.49
N GLY A 153 -4.15 3.27 1.15
CA GLY A 153 -3.28 2.16 1.47
C GLY A 153 -3.77 1.32 2.65
N THR A 154 -3.23 0.12 2.80
CA THR A 154 -3.50 -0.76 3.94
C THR A 154 -2.82 -0.25 5.22
N LEU A 155 -1.53 -0.49 5.39
CA LEU A 155 -0.76 -0.05 6.58
C LEU A 155 0.07 1.21 6.33
N GLY A 156 0.26 1.60 5.08
CA GLY A 156 0.92 2.83 4.66
C GLY A 156 0.08 3.56 3.64
N ASP A 157 0.44 4.78 3.31
CA ASP A 157 -0.32 5.68 2.45
C ASP A 157 -0.23 5.31 0.96
N THR A 158 -1.17 5.81 0.17
CA THR A 158 -1.04 5.93 -1.28
C THR A 158 -0.59 7.35 -1.59
N ILE A 159 0.54 7.48 -2.31
CA ILE A 159 1.23 8.76 -2.50
C ILE A 159 1.30 9.09 -3.99
N ILE A 160 0.85 10.30 -4.32
CA ILE A 160 0.90 10.88 -5.67
C ILE A 160 1.81 12.10 -5.61
N GLY A 161 2.93 12.05 -6.31
CA GLY A 161 3.97 13.09 -6.33
C GLY A 161 3.51 14.42 -6.95
N ASN A 162 4.41 15.40 -6.90
CA ASN A 162 4.14 16.72 -7.44
C ASN A 162 3.99 16.69 -8.97
N GLY A 163 3.13 17.54 -9.50
CA GLY A 163 2.97 17.72 -10.95
C GLY A 163 2.34 16.53 -11.68
N VAL A 164 1.94 15.47 -11.00
CA VAL A 164 1.29 14.31 -11.60
C VAL A 164 -0.02 14.73 -12.30
N LYS A 165 -0.24 14.18 -13.50
CA LYS A 165 -1.46 14.41 -14.29
C LYS A 165 -2.08 13.07 -14.65
N THR A 166 -3.39 12.98 -14.48
CA THR A 166 -4.16 11.83 -14.97
C THR A 166 -5.25 12.29 -15.91
N ASP A 167 -5.47 11.56 -16.98
CA ASP A 167 -6.64 11.66 -17.83
C ASP A 167 -7.83 10.92 -17.18
N CYS A 168 -8.92 10.75 -17.91
CA CYS A 168 -10.16 10.18 -17.39
C CYS A 168 -10.08 8.67 -17.14
N GLY A 169 -10.70 8.20 -16.04
CA GLY A 169 -10.88 6.80 -15.76
C GLY A 169 -9.60 6.06 -15.35
N VAL A 170 -8.59 6.76 -14.87
CA VAL A 170 -7.37 6.14 -14.35
C VAL A 170 -7.65 5.52 -12.99
N HIS A 171 -7.12 4.32 -12.76
CA HIS A 171 -7.15 3.65 -11.47
C HIS A 171 -5.76 3.56 -10.87
N ILE A 172 -5.58 4.07 -9.66
CA ILE A 172 -4.36 3.91 -8.86
C ILE A 172 -4.75 3.17 -7.57
N ALA A 173 -4.27 1.94 -7.45
CA ALA A 173 -4.62 1.09 -6.32
C ALA A 173 -3.78 1.38 -5.07
N HIS A 174 -4.19 0.76 -3.98
CA HIS A 174 -3.68 0.94 -2.63
C HIS A 174 -2.15 0.83 -2.51
N ASN A 175 -1.56 1.62 -1.61
CA ASN A 175 -0.12 1.61 -1.31
C ASN A 175 0.79 1.94 -2.50
N SER A 176 0.26 2.48 -3.59
CA SER A 176 1.09 2.91 -4.72
C SER A 176 1.81 4.21 -4.38
N ILE A 177 3.07 4.30 -4.78
CA ILE A 177 3.91 5.48 -4.64
C ILE A 177 4.30 5.94 -6.04
N ILE A 178 3.77 7.08 -6.46
CA ILE A 178 3.98 7.66 -7.79
C ILE A 178 4.90 8.86 -7.66
N GLY A 179 6.02 8.84 -8.36
CA GLY A 179 6.99 9.93 -8.40
C GLY A 179 6.48 11.19 -9.13
N ASP A 180 7.26 12.25 -9.04
CA ASP A 180 6.91 13.56 -9.57
C ASP A 180 6.77 13.57 -11.11
N ASN A 181 5.91 14.45 -11.62
CA ASN A 181 5.71 14.71 -13.05
C ASN A 181 5.31 13.49 -13.89
N CYS A 182 4.76 12.45 -13.28
CA CYS A 182 4.22 11.32 -14.03
C CYS A 182 2.89 11.67 -14.71
N MET A 183 2.65 11.08 -15.87
CA MET A 183 1.43 11.29 -16.65
C MET A 183 0.77 9.96 -16.99
N PHE A 184 -0.53 9.90 -16.75
CA PHE A 184 -1.36 8.72 -16.99
C PHE A 184 -2.45 9.07 -18.00
N ALA A 185 -2.39 8.45 -19.16
CA ALA A 185 -3.44 8.59 -20.16
C ALA A 185 -4.69 7.80 -19.78
N ALA A 186 -5.78 8.04 -20.50
CA ALA A 186 -7.09 7.52 -20.17
C ALA A 186 -7.11 6.00 -19.91
N LYS A 187 -7.81 5.61 -18.83
CA LYS A 187 -8.02 4.22 -18.45
C LYS A 187 -6.74 3.44 -18.14
N ALA A 188 -5.64 4.11 -17.82
CA ALA A 188 -4.47 3.43 -17.27
C ALA A 188 -4.81 2.82 -15.90
N MET A 189 -4.30 1.61 -15.63
CA MET A 189 -4.57 0.85 -14.42
C MET A 189 -3.27 0.50 -13.71
N ILE A 190 -3.10 1.01 -12.51
CA ILE A 190 -1.95 0.80 -11.63
C ILE A 190 -2.40 -0.07 -10.47
N ALA A 191 -1.92 -1.30 -10.41
CA ALA A 191 -2.27 -2.22 -9.34
C ALA A 191 -1.58 -1.85 -8.02
N GLY A 192 -1.96 -2.53 -6.94
CA GLY A 192 -1.51 -2.18 -5.59
C GLY A 192 -0.01 -2.26 -5.37
N SER A 193 0.50 -1.37 -4.53
CA SER A 193 1.91 -1.34 -4.09
C SER A 193 2.92 -1.14 -5.23
N VAL A 194 2.54 -0.52 -6.33
CA VAL A 194 3.47 -0.11 -7.38
C VAL A 194 4.30 1.06 -6.90
N ILE A 195 5.61 0.98 -7.11
CA ILE A 195 6.54 2.10 -6.89
C ILE A 195 6.99 2.59 -8.27
N MET A 196 6.69 3.84 -8.57
CA MET A 196 7.05 4.45 -9.86
C MET A 196 7.94 5.66 -9.62
N GLY A 197 9.06 5.71 -10.34
CA GLY A 197 9.96 6.87 -10.35
C GLY A 197 9.31 8.09 -11.02
N GLU A 198 10.08 9.14 -11.16
CA GLU A 198 9.62 10.42 -11.73
C GLU A 198 9.59 10.43 -13.28
N ASN A 199 8.86 11.41 -13.84
CA ASN A 199 8.85 11.69 -15.27
C ASN A 199 8.40 10.52 -16.16
N CYS A 200 7.50 9.67 -15.66
CA CYS A 200 6.97 8.52 -16.41
C CYS A 200 5.73 8.89 -17.22
N TRP A 201 5.55 8.21 -18.34
CA TRP A 201 4.33 8.22 -19.13
C TRP A 201 3.69 6.83 -19.18
N VAL A 202 2.42 6.76 -18.82
CA VAL A 202 1.63 5.54 -18.94
C VAL A 202 0.57 5.73 -20.01
N GLY A 203 0.71 4.99 -21.11
CA GLY A 203 -0.17 5.08 -22.27
C GLY A 203 -1.62 4.63 -21.98
N PRO A 204 -2.59 5.03 -22.82
CA PRO A 204 -3.99 4.67 -22.62
C PRO A 204 -4.20 3.15 -22.52
N CYS A 205 -5.13 2.74 -21.63
CA CYS A 205 -5.49 1.33 -21.44
C CYS A 205 -4.32 0.40 -21.08
N SER A 206 -3.22 0.95 -20.57
CA SER A 206 -2.09 0.14 -20.08
C SER A 206 -2.33 -0.29 -18.65
N SER A 207 -1.77 -1.44 -18.26
CA SER A 207 -1.86 -1.97 -16.89
C SER A 207 -0.48 -2.33 -16.34
N ILE A 208 -0.30 -2.12 -15.04
CA ILE A 208 0.92 -2.43 -14.30
C ILE A 208 0.56 -3.38 -13.17
N ILE A 209 1.25 -4.53 -13.12
CA ILE A 209 1.03 -5.55 -12.09
C ILE A 209 1.35 -5.04 -10.69
N ASN A 210 0.70 -5.59 -9.68
CA ASN A 210 0.96 -5.25 -8.28
C ASN A 210 2.43 -5.47 -7.87
N LYS A 211 2.92 -4.58 -7.01
CA LYS A 211 4.29 -4.57 -6.46
C LYS A 211 5.40 -4.35 -7.49
N ALA A 212 5.10 -4.03 -8.74
CA ALA A 212 6.12 -3.70 -9.72
C ALA A 212 6.85 -2.41 -9.33
N VAL A 213 8.17 -2.41 -9.58
CA VAL A 213 9.01 -1.23 -9.48
C VAL A 213 9.28 -0.70 -10.88
N ILE A 214 8.83 0.53 -11.13
CA ILE A 214 9.02 1.23 -12.41
C ILE A 214 10.03 2.35 -12.16
N GLY A 215 11.11 2.33 -12.89
CA GLY A 215 12.15 3.37 -12.80
C GLY A 215 11.67 4.75 -13.26
N SER A 216 12.56 5.71 -13.23
CA SER A 216 12.33 7.08 -13.74
C SER A 216 12.46 7.18 -15.26
N ASN A 217 11.82 8.17 -15.86
CA ASN A 217 11.87 8.42 -17.32
C ASN A 217 11.40 7.21 -18.15
N VAL A 218 10.43 6.44 -17.67
CA VAL A 218 9.87 5.29 -18.38
C VAL A 218 8.69 5.72 -19.24
N PHE A 219 8.64 5.24 -20.48
CA PHE A 219 7.51 5.41 -21.37
C PHE A 219 6.82 4.05 -21.59
N ILE A 220 5.59 3.91 -21.12
CA ILE A 220 4.76 2.72 -21.32
C ILE A 220 3.80 2.98 -22.48
N GLY A 221 3.92 2.18 -23.55
CA GLY A 221 3.11 2.31 -24.76
C GLY A 221 1.63 1.98 -24.52
N ILE A 222 0.75 2.45 -25.42
CA ILE A 222 -0.69 2.19 -25.37
C ILE A 222 -1.01 0.69 -25.25
N GLY A 223 -1.99 0.32 -24.42
CA GLY A 223 -2.46 -1.05 -24.26
C GLY A 223 -1.42 -2.05 -23.74
N SER A 224 -0.35 -1.55 -23.13
CA SER A 224 0.72 -2.42 -22.64
C SER A 224 0.35 -3.07 -21.31
N ASN A 225 0.79 -4.32 -21.13
CA ASN A 225 0.61 -5.06 -19.88
C ASN A 225 1.98 -5.31 -19.21
N VAL A 226 2.33 -4.49 -18.24
CA VAL A 226 3.61 -4.56 -17.52
C VAL A 226 3.49 -5.56 -16.38
N ILE A 227 4.19 -6.68 -16.49
CA ILE A 227 4.15 -7.80 -15.54
C ILE A 227 5.47 -8.04 -14.81
N LYS A 228 6.44 -7.13 -14.93
CA LYS A 228 7.76 -7.17 -14.29
C LYS A 228 8.24 -5.76 -14.01
N ASP A 229 9.26 -5.64 -13.19
CA ASP A 229 9.97 -4.38 -12.96
C ASP A 229 10.53 -3.81 -14.27
N VAL A 230 10.57 -2.50 -14.35
CA VAL A 230 11.06 -1.75 -15.52
C VAL A 230 12.19 -0.82 -15.06
N PRO A 231 13.40 -0.92 -15.64
CA PRO A 231 14.49 -0.02 -15.29
C PRO A 231 14.26 1.41 -15.79
N ASP A 232 15.10 2.33 -15.34
CA ASP A 232 15.09 3.73 -15.77
C ASP A 232 15.32 3.89 -17.28
N ASN A 233 14.83 5.00 -17.83
CA ASN A 233 15.19 5.51 -19.15
C ASN A 233 14.87 4.54 -20.32
N VAL A 234 13.76 3.83 -20.24
CA VAL A 234 13.35 2.90 -21.32
C VAL A 234 11.92 3.17 -21.82
N VAL A 235 11.68 2.71 -23.03
CA VAL A 235 10.36 2.56 -23.63
C VAL A 235 9.98 1.10 -23.57
N VAL A 236 8.81 0.80 -22.96
CA VAL A 236 8.24 -0.54 -22.94
C VAL A 236 6.90 -0.57 -23.64
N ALA A 237 6.60 -1.65 -24.35
CA ALA A 237 5.30 -1.83 -25.00
C ALA A 237 4.95 -3.30 -25.21
N GLY A 238 3.67 -3.59 -25.37
CA GLY A 238 3.12 -4.90 -25.72
C GLY A 238 2.46 -5.65 -24.55
N ASN A 239 1.98 -6.84 -24.83
CA ASN A 239 1.36 -7.76 -23.86
C ASN A 239 1.97 -9.17 -24.00
N PRO A 240 2.84 -9.61 -23.07
CA PRO A 240 3.43 -8.82 -22.01
C PRO A 240 4.37 -7.71 -22.52
N ALA A 241 4.47 -6.61 -21.78
CA ALA A 241 5.34 -5.49 -22.14
C ALA A 241 6.82 -5.90 -22.12
N LYS A 242 7.56 -5.44 -23.15
CA LYS A 242 9.02 -5.64 -23.28
C LYS A 242 9.71 -4.32 -23.53
N ILE A 243 10.96 -4.22 -23.17
CA ILE A 243 11.80 -3.06 -23.51
C ILE A 243 11.95 -3.02 -25.04
N ILE A 244 11.53 -1.90 -25.64
CA ILE A 244 11.59 -1.65 -27.09
C ILE A 244 12.85 -0.90 -27.45
N LYS A 245 13.20 0.10 -26.64
CA LYS A 245 14.37 0.97 -26.83
C LYS A 245 14.66 1.79 -25.58
N GLU A 246 15.81 2.46 -25.59
CA GLU A 246 16.14 3.50 -24.62
C GLU A 246 15.22 4.72 -24.83
N ASN A 247 14.77 5.34 -23.73
CA ASN A 247 14.04 6.60 -23.74
C ASN A 247 15.02 7.78 -23.69
N LYS A 248 15.28 8.41 -24.83
CA LYS A 248 16.18 9.57 -24.97
C LYS A 248 15.44 10.91 -24.82
N GLY A 249 14.40 10.96 -24.02
CA GLY A 249 13.60 12.18 -23.82
C GLY A 249 12.47 12.33 -24.83
N LEU A 250 11.62 11.33 -24.94
CA LEU A 250 10.45 11.31 -25.85
C LEU A 250 9.49 12.49 -25.65
N TRP A 251 9.53 13.17 -24.52
CA TRP A 251 8.77 14.40 -24.27
C TRP A 251 9.18 15.56 -25.18
N ASN A 252 10.42 15.58 -25.69
CA ASN A 252 10.91 16.61 -26.61
C ASN A 252 10.55 16.33 -28.07
N SER A 253 9.97 15.17 -28.37
CA SER A 253 9.73 14.72 -29.75
C SER A 253 8.26 14.54 -30.12
N VAL A 254 7.33 14.85 -29.21
CA VAL A 254 5.90 14.98 -29.56
C VAL A 254 5.68 16.42 -30.03
N LYS A 255 5.98 16.63 -31.28
CA LYS A 255 5.55 17.82 -32.03
C LYS A 255 4.25 17.49 -32.72
#